data_c1943d2dac711d17136c5d31f6959680
#
_entry.id   c1943d2dac711d17136c5d31f6959680
#
_cell.length_a   1.000
_cell.length_b   1.000
_cell.length_c   1.000
_cell.angle_alpha   90.00
_cell.angle_beta   90.00
_cell.angle_gamma   90.00
#
_symmetry.space_group_name_H-M   'P 1'
#
loop_
_entity.id
_entity.type
_entity.pdbx_description
1 polymer ?
#
loop_
_entity_poly.entity_id
_entity_poly.type
_entity_poly.pdbx_seq_one_letter_code
_entity_poly.pdbx_strand_id
1 'polypeptide(L)'
;MHILYVQFYWNYIANTDWRNLTKSFIDNFGLVLSLCKDKTLITIGEELFTNYEKTKSRKNTTYRTTGRNVIYDEYYPKLSKPIIDDIDKVLAKHYGFTDEELDFIINYDIKYRMGDELNTNG
;
A
#
# COMPACT_ATOMS: atom_id res chain seq x y z
N MET A 1 -2.33 0.52 -0.81
CA MET A 1 -2.42 -0.95 -0.72
C MET A 1 -1.54 -1.43 0.41
N HIS A 2 -2.06 -2.31 1.24
CA HIS A 2 -1.37 -2.79 2.42
C HIS A 2 -0.20 -3.72 2.07
N ILE A 3 0.90 -3.67 2.83
CA ILE A 3 2.12 -4.44 2.54
C ILE A 3 1.91 -5.96 2.55
N LEU A 4 1.12 -6.48 3.50
CA LEU A 4 0.80 -7.91 3.55
C LEU A 4 0.06 -8.37 2.29
N TYR A 5 -0.84 -7.52 1.77
CA TYR A 5 -1.52 -7.80 0.51
C TYR A 5 -0.54 -7.78 -0.66
N VAL A 6 0.42 -6.85 -0.67
CA VAL A 6 1.46 -6.79 -1.71
C VAL A 6 2.28 -8.08 -1.72
N GLN A 7 2.71 -8.57 -0.55
CA GLN A 7 3.42 -9.84 -0.47
C GLN A 7 2.57 -11.03 -0.92
N PHE A 8 1.32 -11.09 -0.48
CA PHE A 8 0.39 -12.12 -0.92
C PHE A 8 0.20 -12.09 -2.42
N TYR A 9 -0.03 -10.90 -2.99
CA TYR A 9 -0.16 -10.70 -4.43
C TYR A 9 1.08 -11.22 -5.18
N TRP A 10 2.27 -10.79 -4.79
CA TRP A 10 3.49 -11.19 -5.47
C TRP A 10 3.81 -12.67 -5.34
N ASN A 11 3.54 -13.27 -4.21
CA ASN A 11 3.89 -14.67 -3.96
C ASN A 11 2.88 -15.67 -4.54
N TYR A 12 1.61 -15.30 -4.63
CA TYR A 12 0.54 -16.24 -4.98
C TYR A 12 -0.25 -15.85 -6.23
N ILE A 13 -0.52 -14.59 -6.41
CA ILE A 13 -1.38 -14.09 -7.50
C ILE A 13 -0.58 -13.69 -8.73
N ALA A 14 0.55 -13.01 -8.55
CA ALA A 14 1.36 -12.48 -9.65
C ALA A 14 1.92 -13.57 -10.58
N ASN A 15 2.04 -14.80 -10.09
CA ASN A 15 2.43 -15.95 -10.91
C ASN A 15 1.37 -16.32 -11.97
N THR A 16 0.13 -15.87 -11.79
CA THR A 16 -1.00 -16.17 -12.69
C THR A 16 -1.46 -14.95 -13.48
N ASP A 17 -1.47 -13.76 -12.87
CA ASP A 17 -1.93 -12.52 -13.50
C ASP A 17 -1.22 -11.30 -12.87
N TRP A 18 0.06 -11.22 -13.07
CA TRP A 18 0.96 -10.32 -12.36
C TRP A 18 0.85 -8.83 -12.70
N ARG A 19 0.11 -8.44 -13.73
CA ARG A 19 -0.03 -7.03 -14.12
C ARG A 19 -1.34 -6.40 -13.66
N ASN A 20 -2.35 -7.19 -13.36
CA ASN A 20 -3.69 -6.69 -13.10
C ASN A 20 -4.13 -6.99 -11.68
N LEU A 21 -4.23 -5.95 -10.86
CA LEU A 21 -4.87 -6.04 -9.56
C LEU A 21 -6.38 -5.82 -9.73
N THR A 22 -7.16 -6.89 -9.63
CA THR A 22 -8.61 -6.82 -9.73
C THR A 22 -9.28 -6.81 -8.37
N LYS A 23 -10.53 -6.35 -8.33
CA LYS A 23 -11.36 -6.40 -7.11
C LYS A 23 -11.46 -7.82 -6.53
N SER A 24 -11.55 -8.82 -7.38
CA SER A 24 -11.62 -10.24 -6.96
C SER A 24 -10.38 -10.65 -6.13
N PHE A 25 -9.19 -10.20 -6.50
CA PHE A 25 -7.98 -10.50 -5.73
C PHE A 25 -7.97 -9.83 -4.35
N ILE A 26 -8.54 -8.64 -4.26
CA ILE A 26 -8.70 -7.93 -2.98
C ILE A 26 -9.75 -8.65 -2.11
N ASP A 27 -10.89 -8.99 -2.67
CA ASP A 27 -11.99 -9.62 -1.95
C ASP A 27 -11.63 -11.02 -1.42
N ASN A 28 -10.76 -11.74 -2.11
CA ASN A 28 -10.31 -13.08 -1.71
C ASN A 28 -9.15 -13.07 -0.71
N PHE A 29 -8.61 -11.91 -0.38
CA PHE A 29 -7.60 -11.82 0.67
C PHE A 29 -8.25 -12.06 2.05
N GLY A 30 -7.73 -13.04 2.79
CA GLY A 30 -8.28 -13.45 4.08
C GLY A 30 -8.11 -12.38 5.16
N LEU A 31 -9.19 -11.71 5.51
CA LEU A 31 -9.24 -10.74 6.61
C LEU A 31 -9.94 -11.35 7.84
N VAL A 32 -9.37 -11.11 9.01
CA VAL A 32 -10.01 -11.45 10.27
C VAL A 32 -11.07 -10.38 10.59
N LEU A 33 -12.31 -10.78 10.88
CA LEU A 33 -13.42 -9.85 11.16
C LEU A 33 -13.12 -8.87 12.30
N SER A 34 -12.30 -9.25 13.27
CA SER A 34 -11.90 -8.38 14.38
C SER A 34 -11.14 -7.13 13.90
N LEU A 35 -10.46 -7.20 12.76
CA LEU A 35 -9.77 -6.05 12.17
C LEU A 35 -10.71 -4.91 11.81
N CYS A 36 -11.91 -5.23 11.35
CA CYS A 36 -12.92 -4.23 10.95
C CYS A 36 -13.43 -3.40 12.14
N LYS A 37 -13.21 -3.89 13.36
CA LYS A 37 -13.64 -3.23 14.61
C LYS A 37 -12.48 -2.62 15.40
N ASP A 38 -11.26 -2.76 14.93
CA ASP A 38 -10.08 -2.21 15.60
C ASP A 38 -10.06 -0.69 15.41
N LYS A 39 -10.29 0.03 16.52
CA LYS A 39 -10.32 1.50 16.51
C LYS A 39 -8.96 2.10 16.15
N THR A 40 -7.88 1.48 16.57
CA THR A 40 -6.52 1.92 16.24
C THR A 40 -6.28 1.86 14.74
N LEU A 41 -6.66 0.75 14.12
CA LEU A 41 -6.53 0.56 12.67
C LEU A 41 -7.38 1.57 11.88
N ILE A 42 -8.61 1.81 12.32
CA ILE A 42 -9.51 2.79 11.71
C ILE A 42 -8.88 4.20 11.77
N THR A 43 -8.36 4.59 12.93
CA THR A 43 -7.73 5.91 13.13
C THR A 43 -6.49 6.08 12.24
N ILE A 44 -5.64 5.07 12.15
CA ILE A 44 -4.46 5.10 11.27
C ILE A 44 -4.88 5.15 9.80
N GLY A 45 -5.93 4.43 9.43
CA GLY A 45 -6.50 4.47 8.07
C GLY A 45 -7.01 5.85 7.68
N GLU A 46 -7.68 6.55 8.59
CA GLU A 46 -8.12 7.94 8.39
C GLU A 46 -6.93 8.90 8.26
N GLU A 47 -5.89 8.71 9.06
CA GLU A 47 -4.65 9.45 8.97
C GLU A 47 -3.96 9.25 7.63
N LEU A 48 -3.89 8.01 7.15
CA LEU A 48 -3.33 7.68 5.84
C LEU A 48 -4.11 8.36 4.70
N PHE A 49 -5.43 8.31 4.75
CA PHE A 49 -6.28 8.98 3.77
C PHE A 49 -6.04 10.49 3.76
N THR A 50 -5.99 11.10 4.94
CA THR A 50 -5.72 12.55 5.08
C THR A 50 -4.34 12.90 4.54
N ASN A 51 -3.34 12.07 4.79
CA ASN A 51 -1.99 12.27 4.28
C ASN A 51 -1.95 12.17 2.74
N TYR A 52 -2.62 11.19 2.15
CA TYR A 52 -2.74 11.09 0.70
C TYR A 52 -3.42 12.30 0.07
N GLU A 53 -4.49 12.78 0.65
CA GLU A 53 -5.19 13.98 0.16
C GLU A 53 -4.32 15.24 0.20
N LYS A 54 -3.44 15.36 1.19
CA LYS A 54 -2.49 16.47 1.32
C LYS A 54 -1.30 16.38 0.38
N THR A 55 -0.85 15.18 0.08
CA THR A 55 0.39 14.94 -0.67
C THR A 55 0.17 14.62 -2.14
N LYS A 56 -1.06 14.36 -2.56
CA LYS A 56 -1.39 14.08 -3.96
C LYS A 56 -1.05 15.26 -4.87
N SER A 57 -0.75 14.96 -6.12
CA SER A 57 -0.54 15.95 -7.17
C SER A 57 -1.59 15.78 -8.27
N ARG A 58 -2.30 16.86 -8.59
CA ARG A 58 -3.24 16.85 -9.70
C ARG A 58 -2.50 17.02 -11.02
N LYS A 59 -2.68 16.06 -11.92
CA LYS A 59 -2.07 16.03 -13.25
C LYS A 59 -3.12 16.24 -14.33
N ASN A 60 -2.71 16.94 -15.38
CA ASN A 60 -3.51 17.10 -16.59
C ASN A 60 -2.69 16.59 -17.78
N THR A 61 -3.21 15.61 -18.48
CA THR A 61 -2.54 14.98 -19.63
C THR A 61 -3.46 14.97 -20.83
N THR A 62 -2.93 15.36 -21.98
CA THR A 62 -3.65 15.28 -23.25
C THR A 62 -3.16 14.08 -24.05
N TYR A 63 -4.06 13.17 -24.40
CA TYR A 63 -3.75 12.04 -25.26
C TYR A 63 -3.58 12.53 -26.71
N ARG A 64 -2.39 12.34 -27.26
CA ARG A 64 -2.05 12.78 -28.63
C ARG A 64 -2.93 12.14 -29.71
N THR A 65 -3.37 10.90 -29.49
CA THR A 65 -4.15 10.14 -30.47
C THR A 65 -5.61 10.57 -30.56
N THR A 66 -6.19 11.05 -29.45
CA THR A 66 -7.62 11.38 -29.36
C THR A 66 -7.89 12.85 -29.08
N GLY A 67 -6.84 13.63 -28.72
CA GLY A 67 -6.98 15.01 -28.28
C GLY A 67 -7.73 15.17 -26.93
N ARG A 68 -8.05 14.05 -26.26
CA ARG A 68 -8.81 14.07 -25.01
C ARG A 68 -7.94 14.50 -23.84
N ASN A 69 -8.42 15.48 -23.09
CA ASN A 69 -7.84 15.90 -21.82
C ASN A 69 -8.31 14.98 -20.70
N VAL A 70 -7.36 14.48 -19.89
CA VAL A 70 -7.63 13.65 -18.70
C VAL A 70 -6.99 14.31 -17.49
N ILE A 71 -7.80 14.55 -16.48
CA ILE A 71 -7.34 15.07 -15.18
C ILE A 71 -7.40 13.90 -14.19
N TYR A 72 -6.29 13.66 -13.50
CA TYR A 72 -6.19 12.61 -12.48
C TYR A 72 -5.35 13.05 -11.29
N ASP A 73 -5.58 12.43 -10.15
CA ASP A 73 -4.77 12.63 -8.95
C ASP A 73 -3.68 11.54 -8.89
N GLU A 74 -2.45 11.95 -8.69
CA GLU A 74 -1.28 11.09 -8.53
C GLU A 74 -0.89 11.04 -7.07
N TYR A 75 -0.79 9.83 -6.52
CA TYR A 75 -0.47 9.58 -5.12
C TYR A 75 0.95 9.06 -4.97
N TYR A 76 1.62 9.44 -3.88
CA TYR A 76 3.00 9.10 -3.61
C TYR A 76 3.11 8.28 -2.32
N PRO A 77 3.00 6.94 -2.38
CA PRO A 77 3.04 6.07 -1.19
C PRO A 77 4.28 6.26 -0.33
N LYS A 78 5.43 6.59 -0.93
CA LYS A 78 6.68 6.84 -0.20
C LYS A 78 6.56 7.94 0.86
N LEU A 79 5.73 8.95 0.61
CA LEU A 79 5.51 10.05 1.56
C LEU A 79 4.66 9.63 2.75
N SER A 80 3.95 8.52 2.64
CA SER A 80 3.08 7.96 3.67
C SER A 80 3.68 6.73 4.35
N LYS A 81 4.93 6.37 4.05
CA LYS A 81 5.56 5.14 4.57
C LYS A 81 5.47 4.99 6.09
N PRO A 82 5.74 6.00 6.93
CA PRO A 82 5.61 5.85 8.37
C PRO A 82 4.21 5.42 8.82
N ILE A 83 3.17 5.95 8.18
CA ILE A 83 1.77 5.61 8.48
C ILE A 83 1.47 4.18 8.01
N ILE A 84 1.97 3.79 6.84
CA ILE A 84 1.84 2.42 6.31
C ILE A 84 2.53 1.42 7.26
N ASP A 85 3.72 1.74 7.75
CA ASP A 85 4.44 0.90 8.71
C ASP A 85 3.67 0.73 10.03
N ASP A 86 2.96 1.77 10.48
CA ASP A 86 2.10 1.68 11.66
C ASP A 86 0.89 0.76 11.43
N ILE A 87 0.33 0.76 10.24
CA ILE A 87 -0.71 -0.22 9.85
C ILE A 87 -0.14 -1.63 9.91
N ASP A 88 1.06 -1.86 9.37
CA ASP A 88 1.71 -3.18 9.39
C ASP A 88 1.96 -3.67 10.82
N LYS A 89 2.35 -2.80 11.74
CA LYS A 89 2.52 -3.14 13.15
C LYS A 89 1.21 -3.58 13.82
N VAL A 90 0.12 -2.88 13.55
CA VAL A 90 -1.20 -3.26 14.09
C VAL A 90 -1.64 -4.60 13.53
N LEU A 91 -1.49 -4.82 12.23
CA LEU A 91 -1.86 -6.06 11.58
C LEU A 91 -0.98 -7.24 12.01
N ALA A 92 0.30 -7.01 12.25
CA ALA A 92 1.20 -8.03 12.79
C ALA A 92 0.71 -8.61 14.12
N LYS A 93 0.16 -7.76 14.99
CA LYS A 93 -0.44 -8.22 16.26
C LYS A 93 -1.66 -9.10 16.03
N HIS A 94 -2.52 -8.75 15.08
CA HIS A 94 -3.72 -9.53 14.77
C HIS A 94 -3.39 -10.88 14.11
N TYR A 95 -2.33 -10.95 13.29
CA TYR A 95 -1.88 -12.17 12.65
C TYR A 95 -0.89 -12.98 13.48
N GLY A 96 -0.42 -12.45 14.62
CA GLY A 96 0.53 -13.12 15.50
C GLY A 96 1.94 -13.25 14.93
N PHE A 97 2.39 -12.28 14.15
CA PHE A 97 3.74 -12.25 13.60
C PHE A 97 4.77 -11.92 14.68
N THR A 98 5.97 -12.51 14.53
CA THR A 98 7.14 -12.15 15.34
C THR A 98 7.71 -10.79 14.91
N ASP A 99 8.60 -10.23 15.74
CA ASP A 99 9.27 -8.97 15.41
C ASP A 99 10.14 -9.10 14.15
N GLU A 100 10.78 -10.24 13.95
CA GLU A 100 11.58 -10.55 12.77
C GLU A 100 10.73 -10.64 11.51
N GLU A 101 9.55 -11.27 11.60
CA GLU A 101 8.60 -11.36 10.50
C GLU A 101 8.05 -9.99 10.14
N LEU A 102 7.75 -9.16 11.14
CA LEU A 102 7.29 -7.80 10.93
C LEU A 102 8.37 -6.94 10.26
N ASP A 103 9.62 -7.03 10.72
CA ASP A 103 10.74 -6.31 10.12
C ASP A 103 10.95 -6.71 8.65
N PHE A 104 10.86 -8.00 8.37
CA PHE A 104 10.90 -8.51 7.00
C PHE A 104 9.78 -7.91 6.12
N ILE A 105 8.55 -7.85 6.62
CA ILE A 105 7.40 -7.30 5.90
C ILE A 105 7.59 -5.81 5.60
N ILE A 106 8.00 -5.02 6.60
CA ILE A 106 8.20 -3.58 6.48
C ILE A 106 9.28 -3.25 5.44
N ASN A 107 10.34 -4.05 5.41
CA ASN A 107 11.49 -3.81 4.53
C ASN A 107 11.45 -4.59 3.21
N TYR A 108 10.42 -5.41 2.99
CA TYR A 108 10.32 -6.24 1.80
C TYR A 108 10.27 -5.38 0.53
N ASP A 109 11.22 -5.62 -0.37
CA ASP A 109 11.38 -4.90 -1.64
C ASP A 109 11.28 -3.37 -1.52
N ILE A 110 11.76 -2.82 -0.40
CA ILE A 110 11.65 -1.38 -0.07
C ILE A 110 12.16 -0.49 -1.20
N LYS A 111 13.24 -0.86 -1.83
CA LYS A 111 13.85 -0.20 -2.97
C LYS A 111 12.87 -0.04 -4.15
N TYR A 112 12.12 -1.08 -4.48
CA TYR A 112 11.16 -1.06 -5.58
C TYR A 112 9.85 -0.36 -5.23
N ARG A 113 9.44 -0.42 -3.97
CA ARG A 113 8.19 0.17 -3.50
C ARG A 113 8.28 1.67 -3.28
N MET A 114 9.41 2.15 -2.78
CA MET A 114 9.60 3.53 -2.32
C MET A 114 10.60 4.32 -3.19
N GLY A 115 11.27 3.64 -4.13
CA GLY A 115 12.32 4.23 -4.97
C GLY A 115 13.69 4.29 -4.29
N ASP A 116 14.70 4.63 -5.08
CA ASP A 116 16.10 4.59 -4.65
C ASP A 116 16.47 5.65 -3.59
N GLU A 117 15.63 6.66 -3.43
CA GLU A 117 15.90 7.79 -2.51
C GLU A 117 15.95 7.38 -1.03
N LEU A 118 15.39 6.22 -0.65
CA LEU A 118 15.44 5.73 0.73
C LEU A 118 16.78 5.07 1.08
N ASN A 119 17.61 4.77 0.09
CA ASN A 119 18.92 4.17 0.30
C ASN A 119 20.03 5.19 0.63
N THR A 120 19.76 6.49 0.55
CA THR A 120 20.74 7.55 0.75
C THR A 120 20.84 8.06 2.19
N ASN A 121 20.00 7.59 3.09
CA ASN A 121 19.98 7.97 4.52
C ASN A 121 20.37 6.81 5.46
N GLY A 122 21.21 5.94 4.99
CA GLY A 122 21.80 4.86 5.79
C GLY A 122 23.22 5.18 6.19
#